data_614a2318ce230c38ebfd98d321b618a0
#
_entry.id   614a2318ce230c38ebfd98d321b618a0
#
_cell.length_a   1.000
_cell.length_b   1.000
_cell.length_c   1.000
_cell.angle_alpha   90.00
_cell.angle_beta   90.00
_cell.angle_gamma   90.00
#
_symmetry.space_group_name_H-M   'P 1'
#
loop_
_entity.id
_entity.type
_entity.pdbx_description
1 polymer ?
#
loop_
_entity_poly.entity_id
_entity_poly.type
_entity_poly.pdbx_seq_one_letter_code
_entity_poly.pdbx_strand_id
1 'polypeptide(L)'
;MIALKLLLQFAAGKRHRVSELALTDLNATTIRAFLDHIEAKRGNKAATRNVRLSAIHSFFEYVGSEHPEHLDQAQRVLSLAFKRTNSRTIEYLESDELRAIFETIDRSTAAGRRDYALLALMFNTGARVQELVSLKTSDLRLAPPPSVTFFGKGRKERICPLWPETAQLLKQHLDRTASLSTDEAQTVFRNQRGDPLTRFGARLILRKHVERAAQALPSLKRKRIHPHSLRHSTAVHLLKSGVDLSTIAHWLGHSSINTTHKYVTIDLEAKRTAIAKVEPIAVKSAKSLRWQTDEDLLQWLESL
;
A
#
# COMPACT_ATOMS: atom_id res chain seq x y z
N MET A 1 5.42 16.37 12.28
CA MET A 1 4.92 17.46 13.19
C MET A 1 3.98 16.98 14.31
N ILE A 2 2.94 16.16 14.06
CA ILE A 2 1.98 15.76 15.11
C ILE A 2 2.62 15.00 16.28
N ALA A 3 3.60 14.11 16.01
CA ALA A 3 4.25 13.31 17.04
C ALA A 3 5.04 14.16 18.04
N LEU A 4 5.87 15.08 17.54
CA LEU A 4 6.66 15.99 18.37
C LEU A 4 5.76 16.95 19.18
N LYS A 5 4.70 17.52 18.56
CA LYS A 5 3.74 18.35 19.29
C LYS A 5 3.13 17.62 20.49
N LEU A 6 2.73 16.35 20.29
CA LEU A 6 2.16 15.54 21.36
C LEU A 6 3.18 15.17 22.43
N LEU A 7 4.44 14.92 22.06
CA LEU A 7 5.53 14.68 22.99
C LEU A 7 5.80 15.91 23.85
N LEU A 8 5.92 17.09 23.24
CA LEU A 8 6.13 18.35 23.97
C LEU A 8 4.97 18.64 24.94
N GLN A 9 3.73 18.44 24.50
CA GLN A 9 2.56 18.60 25.39
C GLN A 9 2.57 17.61 26.56
N PHE A 10 3.04 16.39 26.34
CA PHE A 10 3.17 15.38 27.38
C PHE A 10 4.30 15.73 28.36
N ALA A 11 5.47 16.15 27.85
CA ALA A 11 6.63 16.50 28.68
C ALA A 11 6.36 17.74 29.53
N ALA A 12 5.68 18.75 28.99
CA ALA A 12 5.28 19.94 29.76
C ALA A 12 4.28 19.61 30.88
N GLY A 13 3.44 18.57 30.71
CA GLY A 13 2.43 18.20 31.69
C GLY A 13 1.44 19.32 31.95
N LYS A 14 0.95 19.40 33.22
CA LYS A 14 0.02 20.48 33.67
C LYS A 14 0.72 21.72 34.29
N ARG A 15 2.04 21.61 34.53
CA ARG A 15 2.75 22.60 35.38
C ARG A 15 3.72 23.49 34.61
N HIS A 16 4.14 23.10 33.40
CA HIS A 16 5.11 23.84 32.60
C HIS A 16 4.53 24.27 31.25
N ARG A 17 5.00 25.42 30.76
CA ARG A 17 4.73 25.82 29.36
C ARG A 17 5.66 25.07 28.45
N VAL A 18 5.20 24.74 27.23
CA VAL A 18 6.06 24.07 26.22
C VAL A 18 7.32 24.89 25.91
N SER A 19 7.26 26.21 26.03
CA SER A 19 8.39 27.14 25.85
C SER A 19 9.46 27.07 26.94
N GLU A 20 9.19 26.42 28.05
CA GLU A 20 10.10 26.27 29.19
C GLU A 20 10.86 24.96 29.17
N LEU A 21 10.50 24.04 28.21
CA LEU A 21 11.15 22.76 28.08
C LEU A 21 12.55 22.90 27.45
N ALA A 22 13.55 22.33 28.13
CA ALA A 22 14.86 22.13 27.57
C ALA A 22 14.92 20.81 26.76
N LEU A 23 15.89 20.68 25.88
CA LEU A 23 16.08 19.45 25.11
C LEU A 23 16.37 18.24 26.03
N THR A 24 17.04 18.48 27.15
CA THR A 24 17.34 17.47 28.18
C THR A 24 16.11 16.85 28.83
N ASP A 25 14.96 17.55 28.83
CA ASP A 25 13.70 17.03 29.36
C ASP A 25 13.11 15.94 28.45
N LEU A 26 13.51 15.95 27.18
CA LEU A 26 13.08 14.96 26.17
C LEU A 26 14.03 13.74 26.14
N ASN A 27 14.38 13.21 27.30
CA ASN A 27 15.24 12.03 27.41
C ASN A 27 14.51 10.72 27.10
N ALA A 28 15.26 9.62 26.99
CA ALA A 28 14.72 8.31 26.65
C ALA A 28 13.62 7.83 27.62
N THR A 29 13.73 8.17 28.91
CA THR A 29 12.72 7.83 29.94
C THR A 29 11.41 8.58 29.71
N THR A 30 11.47 9.89 29.46
CA THR A 30 10.30 10.72 29.13
C THR A 30 9.62 10.24 27.84
N ILE A 31 10.41 9.90 26.82
CA ILE A 31 9.89 9.40 25.54
C ILE A 31 9.22 8.03 25.72
N ARG A 32 9.81 7.14 26.52
CA ARG A 32 9.19 5.84 26.84
C ARG A 32 7.87 6.04 27.53
N ALA A 33 7.81 6.87 28.58
CA ALA A 33 6.59 7.18 29.30
C ALA A 33 5.51 7.80 28.40
N PHE A 34 5.90 8.69 27.46
CA PHE A 34 5.00 9.23 26.43
C PHE A 34 4.44 8.13 25.54
N LEU A 35 5.28 7.20 25.06
CA LEU A 35 4.86 6.10 24.20
C LEU A 35 3.87 5.18 24.93
N ASP A 36 4.10 4.90 26.20
CA ASP A 36 3.20 4.11 27.03
C ASP A 36 1.89 4.84 27.32
N HIS A 37 1.97 6.15 27.59
CA HIS A 37 0.79 7.01 27.78
C HIS A 37 -0.13 7.04 26.55
N ILE A 38 0.41 7.15 25.33
CA ILE A 38 -0.42 7.17 24.12
C ILE A 38 -1.04 5.81 23.81
N GLU A 39 -0.45 4.71 24.23
CA GLU A 39 -1.06 3.39 24.15
C GLU A 39 -2.17 3.24 25.18
N ALA A 40 -1.92 3.54 26.45
CA ALA A 40 -2.87 3.37 27.54
C ALA A 40 -4.05 4.33 27.47
N LYS A 41 -3.79 5.65 27.30
CA LYS A 41 -4.83 6.70 27.35
C LYS A 41 -5.52 6.96 26.01
N ARG A 42 -4.84 6.74 24.88
CA ARG A 42 -5.39 7.01 23.53
C ARG A 42 -5.69 5.75 22.73
N GLY A 43 -5.49 4.57 23.31
CA GLY A 43 -5.74 3.30 22.63
C GLY A 43 -4.94 3.12 21.34
N ASN A 44 -3.75 3.74 21.24
CA ASN A 44 -2.95 3.62 20.03
C ASN A 44 -2.39 2.21 19.89
N LYS A 45 -2.54 1.65 18.69
CA LYS A 45 -1.94 0.36 18.35
C LYS A 45 -0.42 0.51 18.17
N ALA A 46 0.32 -0.60 18.35
CA ALA A 46 1.77 -0.67 18.19
C ALA A 46 2.28 -0.02 16.88
N ALA A 47 1.56 -0.18 15.77
CA ALA A 47 1.92 0.48 14.50
C ALA A 47 1.88 2.01 14.59
N THR A 48 0.87 2.59 15.25
CA THR A 48 0.77 4.04 15.44
C THR A 48 1.83 4.57 16.41
N ARG A 49 2.12 3.82 17.47
CA ARG A 49 3.23 4.08 18.39
C ARG A 49 4.55 4.12 17.63
N ASN A 50 4.81 3.12 16.79
CA ASN A 50 6.05 3.04 16.00
C ASN A 50 6.22 4.20 15.01
N VAL A 51 5.15 4.62 14.34
CA VAL A 51 5.19 5.81 13.47
C VAL A 51 5.58 7.06 14.25
N ARG A 52 5.13 7.20 15.50
CA ARG A 52 5.51 8.33 16.35
C ARG A 52 6.93 8.22 16.83
N LEU A 53 7.39 7.02 17.22
CA LEU A 53 8.77 6.78 17.58
C LEU A 53 9.72 7.06 16.40
N SER A 54 9.35 6.66 15.17
CA SER A 54 10.13 6.98 13.97
C SER A 54 10.31 8.49 13.77
N ALA A 55 9.24 9.28 13.99
CA ALA A 55 9.34 10.74 13.90
C ALA A 55 10.25 11.34 15.01
N ILE A 56 10.24 10.74 16.20
CA ILE A 56 11.12 11.13 17.30
C ILE A 56 12.57 10.75 16.98
N HIS A 57 12.81 9.54 16.45
CA HIS A 57 14.13 9.12 16.00
C HIS A 57 14.70 10.08 14.95
N SER A 58 13.93 10.42 13.90
CA SER A 58 14.41 11.37 12.87
C SER A 58 14.77 12.75 13.46
N PHE A 59 14.07 13.19 14.51
CA PHE A 59 14.42 14.43 15.21
C PHE A 59 15.74 14.27 15.98
N PHE A 60 15.93 13.16 16.69
CA PHE A 60 17.16 12.94 17.46
C PHE A 60 18.36 12.54 16.60
N GLU A 61 18.14 11.96 15.41
CA GLU A 61 19.18 11.83 14.38
C GLU A 61 19.71 13.21 13.97
N TYR A 62 18.80 14.16 13.71
CA TYR A 62 19.16 15.54 13.41
C TYR A 62 19.89 16.20 14.58
N VAL A 63 19.36 16.06 15.82
CA VAL A 63 20.02 16.61 17.03
C VAL A 63 21.44 16.06 17.19
N GLY A 64 21.62 14.75 17.04
CA GLY A 64 22.95 14.12 17.18
C GLY A 64 23.96 14.54 16.12
N SER A 65 23.48 14.91 14.90
CA SER A 65 24.36 15.40 13.84
C SER A 65 24.74 16.88 13.97
N GLU A 66 23.81 17.72 14.42
CA GLU A 66 24.01 19.18 14.47
C GLU A 66 24.47 19.67 15.85
N HIS A 67 24.23 18.89 16.90
CA HIS A 67 24.48 19.24 18.29
C HIS A 67 25.28 18.15 19.03
N PRO A 68 26.60 18.06 18.83
CA PRO A 68 27.45 17.00 19.42
C PRO A 68 27.35 16.91 20.94
N GLU A 69 27.08 18.01 21.63
CA GLU A 69 26.85 18.06 23.09
C GLU A 69 25.68 17.23 23.57
N HIS A 70 24.74 16.89 22.66
CA HIS A 70 23.56 16.05 22.92
C HIS A 70 23.67 14.64 22.34
N LEU A 71 24.83 14.22 21.84
CA LEU A 71 25.00 12.94 21.14
C LEU A 71 24.65 11.74 22.03
N ASP A 72 25.07 11.73 23.30
CA ASP A 72 24.74 10.64 24.24
C ASP A 72 23.23 10.52 24.46
N GLN A 73 22.55 11.66 24.64
CA GLN A 73 21.09 11.69 24.75
C GLN A 73 20.43 11.16 23.47
N ALA A 74 20.88 11.61 22.31
CA ALA A 74 20.38 11.19 21.03
C ALA A 74 20.54 9.67 20.84
N GLN A 75 21.70 9.11 21.14
CA GLN A 75 21.96 7.66 21.04
C GLN A 75 21.04 6.85 21.97
N ARG A 76 20.83 7.30 23.21
CA ARG A 76 19.89 6.66 24.13
C ARG A 76 18.45 6.68 23.62
N VAL A 77 18.00 7.76 22.98
CA VAL A 77 16.69 7.83 22.36
C VAL A 77 16.59 6.92 21.15
N LEU A 78 17.60 6.92 20.29
CA LEU A 78 17.66 6.08 19.09
C LEU A 78 17.72 4.57 19.41
N SER A 79 18.19 4.21 20.62
CA SER A 79 18.18 2.81 21.10
C SER A 79 16.78 2.32 21.50
N LEU A 80 15.76 3.18 21.57
CA LEU A 80 14.40 2.76 21.91
C LEU A 80 13.81 1.85 20.82
N ALA A 81 13.51 0.61 21.20
CA ALA A 81 13.05 -0.39 20.24
C ALA A 81 11.62 -0.15 19.71
N PHE A 82 11.44 -0.43 18.44
CA PHE A 82 10.09 -0.55 17.86
C PHE A 82 9.38 -1.80 18.37
N LYS A 83 8.10 -1.69 18.66
CA LYS A 83 7.27 -2.85 19.00
C LYS A 83 7.02 -3.71 17.75
N ARG A 84 7.05 -5.02 17.92
CA ARG A 84 6.65 -5.93 16.84
C ARG A 84 5.19 -5.65 16.45
N THR A 85 4.93 -5.56 15.17
CA THR A 85 3.60 -5.37 14.62
C THR A 85 3.28 -6.55 13.73
N ASN A 86 2.11 -7.15 13.91
CA ASN A 86 1.65 -8.15 12.97
C ASN A 86 1.40 -7.46 11.62
N SER A 87 2.03 -7.95 10.56
CA SER A 87 1.71 -7.53 9.21
C SER A 87 0.27 -7.95 8.91
N ARG A 88 -0.59 -6.98 8.63
CA ARG A 88 -1.95 -7.31 8.17
C ARG A 88 -1.85 -7.97 6.81
N THR A 89 -2.65 -9.00 6.60
CA THR A 89 -2.87 -9.55 5.27
C THR A 89 -3.30 -8.42 4.34
N ILE A 90 -2.67 -8.35 3.18
CA ILE A 90 -2.98 -7.32 2.19
C ILE A 90 -4.33 -7.66 1.59
N GLU A 91 -5.30 -6.76 1.76
CA GLU A 91 -6.59 -6.87 1.13
C GLU A 91 -6.49 -6.39 -0.31
N TYR A 92 -6.87 -7.24 -1.24
CA TYR A 92 -6.97 -6.95 -2.66
C TYR A 92 -8.27 -7.51 -3.23
N LEU A 93 -8.64 -7.06 -4.41
CA LEU A 93 -9.84 -7.48 -5.12
C LEU A 93 -9.48 -8.54 -6.14
N GLU A 94 -10.21 -9.64 -6.13
CA GLU A 94 -10.15 -10.65 -7.18
C GLU A 94 -10.87 -10.17 -8.44
N SER A 95 -10.71 -10.88 -9.57
CA SER A 95 -11.25 -10.46 -10.87
C SER A 95 -12.78 -10.36 -10.89
N ASP A 96 -13.47 -11.27 -10.21
CA ASP A 96 -14.92 -11.27 -10.06
C ASP A 96 -15.42 -10.10 -9.21
N GLU A 97 -14.71 -9.78 -8.12
CA GLU A 97 -15.00 -8.64 -7.26
C GLU A 97 -14.81 -7.30 -7.99
N LEU A 98 -13.73 -7.17 -8.77
CA LEU A 98 -13.51 -6.00 -9.62
C LEU A 98 -14.64 -5.85 -10.64
N ARG A 99 -14.98 -6.94 -11.35
CA ARG A 99 -16.07 -6.94 -12.31
C ARG A 99 -17.38 -6.49 -11.67
N ALA A 100 -17.75 -7.08 -10.53
CA ALA A 100 -18.96 -6.73 -9.81
C ALA A 100 -18.98 -5.23 -9.42
N ILE A 101 -17.87 -4.65 -9.01
CA ILE A 101 -17.77 -3.22 -8.70
C ILE A 101 -18.03 -2.37 -9.96
N PHE A 102 -17.41 -2.71 -11.08
CA PHE A 102 -17.56 -1.96 -12.33
C PHE A 102 -18.99 -2.05 -12.90
N GLU A 103 -19.66 -3.19 -12.75
CA GLU A 103 -21.05 -3.41 -13.17
C GLU A 103 -22.06 -2.56 -12.39
N THR A 104 -21.74 -2.13 -11.17
CA THR A 104 -22.64 -1.22 -10.42
C THR A 104 -22.65 0.21 -10.93
N ILE A 105 -21.78 0.56 -11.88
CA ILE A 105 -21.58 1.93 -12.33
C ILE A 105 -22.50 2.21 -13.53
N ASP A 106 -23.53 3.03 -13.32
CA ASP A 106 -24.41 3.48 -14.39
C ASP A 106 -23.70 4.48 -15.31
N ARG A 107 -23.23 4.00 -16.44
CA ARG A 107 -22.49 4.79 -17.45
C ARG A 107 -23.39 5.69 -18.30
N SER A 108 -24.71 5.64 -18.15
CA SER A 108 -25.62 6.56 -18.80
C SER A 108 -25.48 7.99 -18.24
N THR A 109 -25.15 8.12 -16.96
CA THR A 109 -24.98 9.38 -16.24
C THR A 109 -23.58 9.97 -16.42
N ALA A 110 -23.45 11.30 -16.37
CA ALA A 110 -22.14 11.98 -16.38
C ALA A 110 -21.27 11.58 -15.18
N ALA A 111 -21.88 11.48 -13.99
CA ALA A 111 -21.21 11.03 -12.78
C ALA A 111 -20.70 9.59 -12.89
N GLY A 112 -21.52 8.69 -13.43
CA GLY A 112 -21.12 7.29 -13.61
C GLY A 112 -20.00 7.11 -14.63
N ARG A 113 -20.04 7.85 -15.74
CA ARG A 113 -18.92 7.83 -16.71
C ARG A 113 -17.62 8.29 -16.08
N ARG A 114 -17.64 9.39 -15.31
CA ARG A 114 -16.49 9.86 -14.55
C ARG A 114 -15.99 8.81 -13.54
N ASP A 115 -16.92 8.24 -12.76
CA ASP A 115 -16.60 7.25 -11.73
C ASP A 115 -15.96 6.00 -12.37
N TYR A 116 -16.50 5.56 -13.52
CA TYR A 116 -15.95 4.43 -14.27
C TYR A 116 -14.53 4.72 -14.79
N ALA A 117 -14.32 5.87 -15.45
CA ALA A 117 -13.01 6.28 -15.96
C ALA A 117 -11.97 6.42 -14.83
N LEU A 118 -12.37 7.01 -13.68
CA LEU A 118 -11.52 7.14 -12.50
C LEU A 118 -11.06 5.77 -11.96
N LEU A 119 -12.00 4.85 -11.76
CA LEU A 119 -11.68 3.53 -11.20
C LEU A 119 -10.91 2.67 -12.21
N ALA A 120 -11.20 2.77 -13.50
CA ALA A 120 -10.47 2.08 -14.57
C ALA A 120 -9.01 2.56 -14.62
N LEU A 121 -8.77 3.88 -14.62
CA LEU A 121 -7.42 4.44 -14.57
C LEU A 121 -6.69 4.04 -13.29
N MET A 122 -7.39 4.07 -12.15
CA MET A 122 -6.82 3.67 -10.87
C MET A 122 -6.37 2.22 -10.87
N PHE A 123 -7.16 1.31 -11.44
CA PHE A 123 -6.81 -0.11 -11.54
C PHE A 123 -5.73 -0.36 -12.60
N ASN A 124 -5.82 0.26 -13.79
CA ASN A 124 -4.81 0.12 -14.84
C ASN A 124 -3.42 0.51 -14.35
N THR A 125 -3.29 1.66 -13.66
CA THR A 125 -2.01 2.25 -13.30
C THR A 125 -1.54 1.93 -11.87
N GLY A 126 -2.45 1.54 -11.00
CA GLY A 126 -2.19 1.42 -9.57
C GLY A 126 -1.75 2.74 -8.93
N ALA A 127 -2.07 3.87 -9.52
CA ALA A 127 -1.66 5.19 -9.05
C ALA A 127 -2.18 5.48 -7.63
N ARG A 128 -1.45 6.33 -6.90
CA ARG A 128 -1.93 6.81 -5.59
C ARG A 128 -3.12 7.73 -5.83
N VAL A 129 -4.09 7.69 -4.92
CA VAL A 129 -5.29 8.53 -5.05
C VAL A 129 -4.96 10.01 -5.21
N GLN A 130 -3.91 10.51 -4.56
CA GLN A 130 -3.49 11.91 -4.72
C GLN A 130 -2.96 12.21 -6.12
N GLU A 131 -2.22 11.27 -6.71
CA GLU A 131 -1.70 11.40 -8.08
C GLU A 131 -2.86 11.47 -9.08
N LEU A 132 -3.89 10.65 -8.88
CA LEU A 132 -5.09 10.63 -9.76
C LEU A 132 -5.93 11.91 -9.66
N VAL A 133 -6.16 12.42 -8.44
CA VAL A 133 -7.01 13.62 -8.28
C VAL A 133 -6.30 14.90 -8.68
N SER A 134 -4.97 14.90 -8.71
CA SER A 134 -4.15 16.02 -9.20
C SER A 134 -3.73 15.89 -10.67
N LEU A 135 -4.15 14.81 -11.34
CA LEU A 135 -3.81 14.53 -12.73
C LEU A 135 -4.38 15.63 -13.67
N LYS A 136 -3.54 16.15 -14.53
CA LYS A 136 -3.90 17.16 -15.52
C LYS A 136 -4.12 16.53 -16.89
N THR A 137 -4.83 17.19 -17.75
CA THR A 137 -5.02 16.75 -19.15
C THR A 137 -3.70 16.68 -19.91
N SER A 138 -2.77 17.60 -19.62
CA SER A 138 -1.41 17.60 -20.17
C SER A 138 -0.56 16.39 -19.79
N ASP A 139 -0.92 15.67 -18.72
CA ASP A 139 -0.20 14.49 -18.26
C ASP A 139 -0.64 13.22 -19.02
N LEU A 140 -1.66 13.32 -19.88
CA LEU A 140 -2.23 12.22 -20.64
C LEU A 140 -1.79 12.25 -22.11
N ARG A 141 -1.22 11.16 -22.56
CA ARG A 141 -1.03 10.88 -23.99
C ARG A 141 -2.02 9.79 -24.39
N LEU A 142 -3.11 10.19 -25.06
CA LEU A 142 -4.19 9.25 -25.43
C LEU A 142 -4.04 8.69 -26.85
N ALA A 143 -3.17 9.31 -27.69
CA ALA A 143 -2.78 8.74 -28.98
C ALA A 143 -1.87 7.52 -28.79
N PRO A 144 -1.93 6.52 -29.68
CA PRO A 144 -1.09 5.33 -29.60
C PRO A 144 0.42 5.65 -29.64
N PRO A 145 1.26 5.02 -28.81
CA PRO A 145 0.92 4.19 -27.66
C PRO A 145 0.43 5.05 -26.49
N PRO A 146 -0.78 4.77 -25.94
CA PRO A 146 -1.36 5.61 -24.88
C PRO A 146 -0.62 5.42 -23.56
N SER A 147 -0.44 6.54 -22.84
CA SER A 147 0.27 6.56 -21.56
C SER A 147 -0.17 7.71 -20.67
N VAL A 148 0.16 7.62 -19.41
CA VAL A 148 -0.03 8.68 -18.41
C VAL A 148 1.26 8.91 -17.64
N THR A 149 1.58 10.17 -17.37
CA THR A 149 2.72 10.59 -16.57
C THR A 149 2.25 10.95 -15.16
N PHE A 150 2.88 10.38 -14.15
CA PHE A 150 2.63 10.71 -12.75
C PHE A 150 3.87 11.31 -12.12
N PHE A 151 3.65 12.32 -11.29
CA PHE A 151 4.70 12.97 -10.50
C PHE A 151 4.62 12.50 -9.05
N GLY A 152 5.64 11.77 -8.61
CA GLY A 152 5.74 11.23 -7.25
C GLY A 152 6.44 12.18 -6.28
N LYS A 153 6.67 11.70 -5.03
CA LYS A 153 7.43 12.43 -4.01
C LYS A 153 8.85 12.73 -4.53
N GLY A 154 9.27 13.98 -4.41
CA GLY A 154 10.59 14.43 -4.89
C GLY A 154 10.63 14.68 -6.41
N ARG A 155 9.48 14.97 -7.05
CA ARG A 155 9.35 15.20 -8.49
C ARG A 155 9.84 14.04 -9.38
N LYS A 156 9.88 12.82 -8.82
CA LYS A 156 10.20 11.64 -9.62
C LYS A 156 9.04 11.34 -10.55
N GLU A 157 9.31 11.38 -11.83
CA GLU A 157 8.35 11.04 -12.87
C GLU A 157 8.29 9.52 -13.08
N ARG A 158 7.09 9.03 -13.39
CA ARG A 158 6.91 7.71 -13.94
C ARG A 158 5.84 7.72 -15.02
N ILE A 159 6.10 7.03 -16.09
CA ILE A 159 5.17 6.85 -17.20
C ILE A 159 4.54 5.47 -17.05
N CYS A 160 3.20 5.42 -17.04
CA CYS A 160 2.45 4.17 -17.06
C CYS A 160 1.74 4.02 -18.39
N PRO A 161 1.91 2.90 -19.10
CA PRO A 161 1.11 2.62 -20.29
C PRO A 161 -0.35 2.43 -19.90
N LEU A 162 -1.23 2.83 -20.79
CA LEU A 162 -2.67 2.66 -20.62
C LEU A 162 -3.16 1.55 -21.55
N TRP A 163 -4.12 0.77 -21.06
CA TRP A 163 -4.88 -0.10 -21.94
C TRP A 163 -5.67 0.74 -22.94
N PRO A 164 -5.82 0.27 -24.20
CA PRO A 164 -6.58 0.99 -25.22
C PRO A 164 -7.98 1.40 -24.75
N GLU A 165 -8.66 0.49 -24.02
CA GLU A 165 -9.99 0.72 -23.46
C GLU A 165 -9.98 1.84 -22.42
N THR A 166 -8.96 1.89 -21.57
CA THR A 166 -8.82 2.96 -20.56
C THR A 166 -8.54 4.30 -21.24
N ALA A 167 -7.71 4.33 -22.26
CA ALA A 167 -7.43 5.53 -23.04
C ALA A 167 -8.69 6.05 -23.73
N GLN A 168 -9.50 5.15 -24.32
CA GLN A 168 -10.75 5.50 -24.96
C GLN A 168 -11.78 6.07 -23.96
N LEU A 169 -11.88 5.47 -22.77
CA LEU A 169 -12.73 5.97 -21.69
C LEU A 169 -12.35 7.36 -21.25
N LEU A 170 -11.04 7.60 -21.09
CA LEU A 170 -10.52 8.93 -20.74
C LEU A 170 -10.79 9.95 -21.84
N LYS A 171 -10.57 9.59 -23.11
CA LYS A 171 -10.89 10.45 -24.24
C LYS A 171 -12.35 10.83 -24.24
N GLN A 172 -13.29 9.86 -24.14
CA GLN A 172 -14.71 10.13 -24.07
C GLN A 172 -15.11 11.01 -22.88
N HIS A 173 -14.42 10.83 -21.74
CA HIS A 173 -14.63 11.68 -20.57
C HIS A 173 -14.18 13.12 -20.83
N LEU A 174 -13.01 13.32 -21.41
CA LEU A 174 -12.45 14.63 -21.71
C LEU A 174 -13.24 15.36 -22.81
N ASP A 175 -13.58 14.71 -23.91
CA ASP A 175 -14.35 15.28 -25.02
C ASP A 175 -15.67 15.89 -24.53
N ARG A 176 -16.32 15.23 -23.57
CA ARG A 176 -17.59 15.70 -22.99
C ARG A 176 -17.43 16.80 -21.93
N THR A 177 -16.23 16.95 -21.37
CA THR A 177 -15.91 17.98 -20.37
C THR A 177 -15.17 19.17 -21.00
N ALA A 178 -14.65 19.03 -22.22
CA ALA A 178 -13.94 20.08 -22.95
C ALA A 178 -14.81 21.33 -23.19
N SER A 179 -16.13 21.19 -23.27
CA SER A 179 -17.06 22.31 -23.38
C SER A 179 -17.07 23.24 -22.16
N LEU A 180 -16.45 22.83 -21.04
CA LEU A 180 -16.41 23.59 -19.80
C LEU A 180 -15.14 24.44 -19.65
N SER A 181 -14.08 24.19 -20.41
CA SER A 181 -12.85 24.99 -20.47
C SER A 181 -11.85 24.40 -21.47
N THR A 182 -11.11 25.27 -22.16
CA THR A 182 -10.03 24.93 -23.11
C THR A 182 -8.64 24.87 -22.46
N ASP A 183 -8.53 24.98 -21.15
CA ASP A 183 -7.26 25.03 -20.44
C ASP A 183 -6.64 23.62 -20.30
N GLU A 184 -5.50 23.38 -20.96
CA GLU A 184 -4.71 22.15 -20.90
C GLU A 184 -4.18 21.85 -19.48
N ALA A 185 -4.18 22.83 -18.58
CA ALA A 185 -3.79 22.67 -17.19
C ALA A 185 -4.92 22.16 -16.30
N GLN A 186 -6.09 21.83 -16.87
CA GLN A 186 -7.23 21.35 -16.10
C GLN A 186 -7.00 19.96 -15.48
N THR A 187 -7.53 19.79 -14.27
CA THR A 187 -7.60 18.46 -13.65
C THR A 187 -8.57 17.56 -14.42
N VAL A 188 -8.15 16.33 -14.69
CA VAL A 188 -8.93 15.31 -15.45
C VAL A 188 -10.24 15.01 -14.75
N PHE A 189 -10.23 14.87 -13.42
CA PHE A 189 -11.41 14.48 -12.66
C PHE A 189 -11.94 15.62 -11.80
N ARG A 190 -13.21 15.94 -12.00
CA ARG A 190 -13.92 17.00 -11.30
C ARG A 190 -15.15 16.46 -10.56
N ASN A 191 -15.57 17.16 -9.51
CA ASN A 191 -16.81 16.88 -8.80
C ASN A 191 -18.03 17.41 -9.61
N GLN A 192 -19.23 17.22 -9.07
CA GLN A 192 -20.47 17.69 -9.72
C GLN A 192 -20.59 19.22 -9.80
N ARG A 193 -19.82 19.96 -9.00
CA ARG A 193 -19.78 21.43 -8.98
C ARG A 193 -18.75 21.99 -9.95
N GLY A 194 -17.97 21.13 -10.62
CA GLY A 194 -16.90 21.54 -11.52
C GLY A 194 -15.54 21.76 -10.83
N ASP A 195 -15.45 21.61 -9.49
CA ASP A 195 -14.16 21.71 -8.79
C ASP A 195 -13.31 20.45 -8.95
N PRO A 196 -12.00 20.54 -8.80
CA PRO A 196 -11.11 19.35 -8.79
C PRO A 196 -11.60 18.31 -7.78
N LEU A 197 -11.59 17.03 -8.19
CA LEU A 197 -11.95 15.94 -7.31
C LEU A 197 -10.92 15.83 -6.18
N THR A 198 -11.40 15.69 -4.94
CA THR A 198 -10.51 15.47 -3.79
C THR A 198 -10.26 13.99 -3.55
N ARG A 199 -9.18 13.66 -2.82
CA ARG A 199 -8.92 12.28 -2.36
C ARG A 199 -10.08 11.69 -1.56
N PHE A 200 -10.82 12.52 -0.82
CA PHE A 200 -12.01 12.08 -0.07
C PHE A 200 -13.15 11.76 -1.03
N GLY A 201 -13.35 12.59 -2.07
CA GLY A 201 -14.33 12.33 -3.12
C GLY A 201 -14.04 11.02 -3.86
N ALA A 202 -12.79 10.80 -4.29
CA ALA A 202 -12.39 9.56 -4.94
C ALA A 202 -12.60 8.32 -4.04
N ARG A 203 -12.29 8.44 -2.73
CA ARG A 203 -12.56 7.38 -1.76
C ARG A 203 -14.06 7.12 -1.60
N LEU A 204 -14.87 8.18 -1.58
CA LEU A 204 -16.34 8.05 -1.46
C LEU A 204 -16.93 7.36 -2.69
N ILE A 205 -16.44 7.71 -3.89
CA ILE A 205 -16.84 7.05 -5.16
C ILE A 205 -16.56 5.55 -5.07
N LEU A 206 -15.32 5.17 -4.75
CA LEU A 206 -14.97 3.74 -4.63
C LEU A 206 -15.84 3.04 -3.60
N ARG A 207 -16.01 3.63 -2.41
CA ARG A 207 -16.84 3.07 -1.34
C ARG A 207 -18.27 2.83 -1.79
N LYS A 208 -18.91 3.82 -2.43
CA LYS A 208 -20.26 3.73 -2.95
C LYS A 208 -20.45 2.51 -3.87
N HIS A 209 -19.50 2.28 -4.79
CA HIS A 209 -19.60 1.16 -5.74
C HIS A 209 -19.26 -0.18 -5.11
N VAL A 210 -18.32 -0.22 -4.16
CA VAL A 210 -18.04 -1.42 -3.36
C VAL A 210 -19.26 -1.83 -2.52
N GLU A 211 -19.93 -0.88 -1.85
CA GLU A 211 -21.10 -1.14 -1.03
C GLU A 211 -22.27 -1.67 -1.88
N ARG A 212 -22.44 -1.16 -3.11
CA ARG A 212 -23.43 -1.68 -4.06
C ARG A 212 -23.11 -3.09 -4.53
N ALA A 213 -21.85 -3.34 -4.95
CA ALA A 213 -21.41 -4.65 -5.39
C ALA A 213 -21.49 -5.70 -4.27
N ALA A 214 -21.26 -5.29 -3.02
CA ALA A 214 -21.36 -6.15 -1.85
C ALA A 214 -22.77 -6.69 -1.58
N GLN A 215 -23.80 -6.12 -2.20
CA GLN A 215 -25.17 -6.64 -2.13
C GLN A 215 -25.28 -7.95 -2.91
N ALA A 216 -24.66 -8.03 -4.09
CA ALA A 216 -24.64 -9.22 -4.93
C ALA A 216 -23.48 -10.18 -4.59
N LEU A 217 -22.33 -9.65 -4.09
CA LEU A 217 -21.14 -10.44 -3.82
C LEU A 217 -20.70 -10.31 -2.34
N PRO A 218 -21.13 -11.24 -1.46
CA PRO A 218 -20.88 -11.15 -0.01
C PRO A 218 -19.41 -11.15 0.42
N SER A 219 -18.49 -11.63 -0.43
CA SER A 219 -17.04 -11.60 -0.15
C SER A 219 -16.55 -10.17 0.10
N LEU A 220 -17.10 -9.18 -0.61
CA LEU A 220 -16.80 -7.77 -0.46
C LEU A 220 -17.16 -7.20 0.93
N LYS A 221 -18.18 -7.75 1.61
CA LYS A 221 -18.57 -7.32 2.96
C LYS A 221 -17.49 -7.59 4.00
N ARG A 222 -16.63 -8.60 3.75
CA ARG A 222 -15.56 -9.01 4.66
C ARG A 222 -14.28 -8.20 4.45
N LYS A 223 -14.17 -7.44 3.36
CA LYS A 223 -12.99 -6.68 2.97
C LYS A 223 -13.15 -5.18 3.26
N ARG A 224 -12.10 -4.54 3.72
CA ARG A 224 -12.03 -3.09 3.91
C ARG A 224 -11.40 -2.44 2.70
N ILE A 225 -12.19 -2.28 1.64
CA ILE A 225 -11.70 -1.74 0.38
C ILE A 225 -11.55 -0.22 0.44
N HIS A 226 -10.38 0.24 0.03
CA HIS A 226 -10.00 1.64 -0.05
C HIS A 226 -9.05 1.84 -1.26
N PRO A 227 -8.69 3.08 -1.64
CA PRO A 227 -7.83 3.31 -2.81
C PRO A 227 -6.52 2.52 -2.83
N HIS A 228 -5.91 2.28 -1.68
CA HIS A 228 -4.71 1.44 -1.62
C HIS A 228 -5.01 -0.05 -1.87
N SER A 229 -6.21 -0.54 -1.51
CA SER A 229 -6.59 -1.92 -1.85
C SER A 229 -6.68 -2.11 -3.36
N LEU A 230 -7.22 -1.14 -4.09
CA LEU A 230 -7.27 -1.19 -5.56
C LEU A 230 -5.85 -1.19 -6.17
N ARG A 231 -4.94 -0.37 -5.64
CA ARG A 231 -3.52 -0.41 -6.03
C ARG A 231 -2.86 -1.75 -5.69
N HIS A 232 -3.21 -2.36 -4.55
CA HIS A 232 -2.75 -3.71 -4.22
C HIS A 232 -3.29 -4.74 -5.21
N SER A 233 -4.55 -4.60 -5.63
CA SER A 233 -5.16 -5.45 -6.66
C SER A 233 -4.38 -5.34 -7.97
N THR A 234 -4.05 -4.14 -8.44
CA THR A 234 -3.19 -3.95 -9.63
C THR A 234 -1.87 -4.72 -9.50
N ALA A 235 -1.19 -4.57 -8.36
CA ALA A 235 0.08 -5.26 -8.14
C ALA A 235 -0.06 -6.78 -8.16
N VAL A 236 -1.09 -7.32 -7.50
CA VAL A 236 -1.34 -8.76 -7.45
C VAL A 236 -1.73 -9.31 -8.82
N HIS A 237 -2.57 -8.59 -9.57
CA HIS A 237 -2.98 -9.01 -10.92
C HIS A 237 -1.78 -8.99 -11.89
N LEU A 238 -0.92 -7.97 -11.84
CA LEU A 238 0.32 -7.94 -12.63
C LEU A 238 1.23 -9.12 -12.27
N LEU A 239 1.39 -9.42 -10.97
CA LEU A 239 2.20 -10.53 -10.52
C LEU A 239 1.63 -11.88 -10.98
N LYS A 240 0.31 -12.10 -10.84
CA LYS A 240 -0.38 -13.30 -11.34
C LYS A 240 -0.27 -13.46 -12.86
N SER A 241 -0.15 -12.35 -13.59
CA SER A 241 0.11 -12.34 -15.05
C SER A 241 1.58 -12.58 -15.42
N GLY A 242 2.46 -12.85 -14.45
CA GLY A 242 3.87 -13.17 -14.68
C GLY A 242 4.79 -11.96 -14.82
N VAL A 243 4.32 -10.75 -14.52
CA VAL A 243 5.16 -9.54 -14.53
C VAL A 243 6.12 -9.60 -13.35
N ASP A 244 7.41 -9.34 -13.59
CA ASP A 244 8.44 -9.38 -12.55
C ASP A 244 8.28 -8.26 -11.51
N LEU A 245 8.79 -8.49 -10.29
CA LEU A 245 8.64 -7.58 -9.17
C LEU A 245 9.30 -6.22 -9.38
N SER A 246 10.39 -6.16 -10.13
CA SER A 246 11.10 -4.91 -10.39
C SER A 246 10.28 -4.01 -11.31
N THR A 247 9.68 -4.59 -12.34
CA THR A 247 8.73 -3.93 -13.24
C THR A 247 7.50 -3.44 -12.46
N ILE A 248 6.92 -4.29 -11.59
CA ILE A 248 5.79 -3.88 -10.74
C ILE A 248 6.18 -2.74 -9.79
N ALA A 249 7.37 -2.80 -9.18
CA ALA A 249 7.86 -1.72 -8.32
C ALA A 249 7.99 -0.39 -9.09
N HIS A 250 8.52 -0.46 -10.30
CA HIS A 250 8.66 0.71 -11.20
C HIS A 250 7.29 1.25 -11.63
N TRP A 251 6.40 0.37 -12.07
CA TRP A 251 5.02 0.69 -12.44
C TRP A 251 4.28 1.46 -11.34
N LEU A 252 4.39 0.95 -10.12
CA LEU A 252 3.75 1.57 -8.96
C LEU A 252 4.50 2.80 -8.42
N GLY A 253 5.74 3.05 -8.82
CA GLY A 253 6.58 4.10 -8.27
C GLY A 253 6.92 3.86 -6.79
N HIS A 254 7.34 2.64 -6.46
CA HIS A 254 7.89 2.31 -5.15
C HIS A 254 9.34 2.76 -5.08
N SER A 255 9.70 3.50 -4.04
CA SER A 255 11.09 3.92 -3.80
C SER A 255 11.99 2.77 -3.34
N SER A 256 11.40 1.67 -2.88
CA SER A 256 12.10 0.46 -2.44
C SER A 256 11.34 -0.77 -2.91
N ILE A 257 12.06 -1.73 -3.48
CA ILE A 257 11.52 -3.02 -3.91
C ILE A 257 10.93 -3.81 -2.74
N ASN A 258 11.42 -3.60 -1.52
CA ASN A 258 10.88 -4.21 -0.31
C ASN A 258 9.39 -3.91 -0.10
N THR A 259 8.92 -2.76 -0.60
CA THR A 259 7.49 -2.43 -0.58
C THR A 259 6.68 -3.35 -1.49
N THR A 260 7.29 -3.89 -2.54
CA THR A 260 6.66 -4.79 -3.52
C THR A 260 6.77 -6.25 -3.10
N HIS A 261 7.82 -6.63 -2.34
CA HIS A 261 8.03 -8.00 -1.85
C HIS A 261 6.84 -8.57 -1.05
N LYS A 262 6.05 -7.73 -0.40
CA LYS A 262 4.84 -8.13 0.31
C LYS A 262 3.80 -8.84 -0.58
N TYR A 263 3.84 -8.64 -1.91
CA TYR A 263 2.91 -9.31 -2.83
C TYR A 263 3.33 -10.74 -3.15
N VAL A 264 4.63 -11.07 -3.04
CA VAL A 264 5.15 -12.42 -3.27
C VAL A 264 4.55 -13.45 -2.30
N THR A 265 4.21 -13.02 -1.10
CA THR A 265 3.61 -13.91 -0.09
C THR A 265 2.16 -14.29 -0.42
N ILE A 266 1.51 -13.53 -1.30
CA ILE A 266 0.10 -13.72 -1.67
C ILE A 266 -0.04 -14.73 -2.81
N ASP A 267 0.94 -14.80 -3.71
CA ASP A 267 0.86 -15.63 -4.90
C ASP A 267 1.40 -17.05 -4.68
N LEU A 268 0.52 -17.93 -4.23
CA LEU A 268 0.81 -19.37 -4.06
C LEU A 268 0.92 -20.08 -5.42
N GLU A 269 0.21 -19.60 -6.45
CA GLU A 269 0.20 -20.17 -7.80
C GLU A 269 1.55 -19.94 -8.50
N ALA A 270 2.12 -18.73 -8.40
CA ALA A 270 3.46 -18.46 -8.90
C ALA A 270 4.52 -19.35 -8.22
N LYS A 271 4.37 -19.63 -6.93
CA LYS A 271 5.25 -20.55 -6.20
C LYS A 271 5.10 -21.98 -6.69
N ARG A 272 3.88 -22.45 -6.96
CA ARG A 272 3.61 -23.76 -7.54
C ARG A 272 4.19 -23.88 -8.95
N THR A 273 3.98 -22.85 -9.78
CA THR A 273 4.54 -22.81 -11.14
C THR A 273 6.07 -22.76 -11.13
N ALA A 274 6.67 -22.05 -10.19
CA ALA A 274 8.11 -22.01 -10.04
C ALA A 274 8.68 -23.37 -9.63
N ILE A 275 8.06 -24.05 -8.65
CA ILE A 275 8.53 -25.38 -8.23
C ILE A 275 8.30 -26.46 -9.29
N ALA A 276 7.26 -26.31 -10.13
CA ALA A 276 7.01 -27.22 -11.25
C ALA A 276 8.06 -27.12 -12.38
N LYS A 277 8.81 -26.01 -12.44
CA LYS A 277 9.94 -25.84 -13.37
C LYS A 277 11.24 -26.44 -12.87
N VAL A 278 11.30 -26.80 -11.60
CA VAL A 278 12.45 -27.46 -10.98
C VAL A 278 12.19 -28.96 -11.01
N GLU A 279 13.08 -29.73 -11.65
CA GLU A 279 12.99 -31.19 -11.61
C GLU A 279 13.03 -31.64 -10.13
N PRO A 280 12.08 -32.47 -9.68
CA PRO A 280 12.18 -33.07 -8.36
C PRO A 280 13.49 -33.80 -8.26
N ILE A 281 14.31 -33.50 -7.26
CA ILE A 281 15.43 -34.38 -6.91
C ILE A 281 14.75 -35.70 -6.58
N ALA A 282 14.89 -36.66 -7.50
CA ALA A 282 14.40 -38.01 -7.31
C ALA A 282 15.11 -38.53 -6.04
N VAL A 283 14.44 -38.41 -4.91
CA VAL A 283 14.80 -39.25 -3.77
C VAL A 283 14.52 -40.65 -4.25
N LYS A 284 15.59 -41.36 -4.70
CA LYS A 284 15.49 -42.81 -4.91
C LYS A 284 14.84 -43.30 -3.63
N SER A 285 13.61 -43.78 -3.76
CA SER A 285 12.93 -44.48 -2.67
C SER A 285 13.99 -45.39 -2.05
N ALA A 286 14.29 -45.16 -0.79
CA ALA A 286 15.20 -46.01 -0.06
C ALA A 286 14.64 -47.42 -0.33
N LYS A 287 15.38 -48.23 -1.12
CA LYS A 287 15.05 -49.62 -1.21
C LYS A 287 14.89 -50.05 0.24
N SER A 288 13.70 -50.56 0.60
CA SER A 288 13.46 -51.13 1.91
C SER A 288 14.73 -51.85 2.31
N LEU A 289 15.36 -51.41 3.38
CA LEU A 289 16.63 -51.97 3.80
C LEU A 289 16.40 -53.47 3.85
N ARG A 290 17.25 -54.26 3.15
CA ARG A 290 17.09 -55.70 2.90
C ARG A 290 16.73 -56.45 4.20
N TRP A 291 17.22 -55.96 5.33
CA TRP A 291 16.95 -56.52 6.66
C TRP A 291 15.47 -56.40 7.13
N GLN A 292 14.69 -55.46 6.58
CA GLN A 292 13.26 -55.26 6.91
C GLN A 292 12.35 -56.29 6.21
N THR A 293 12.86 -56.97 5.22
CA THR A 293 12.15 -58.02 4.44
C THR A 293 12.83 -59.36 4.53
N ASP A 294 13.86 -59.51 5.36
CA ASP A 294 14.60 -60.76 5.57
C ASP A 294 13.98 -61.47 6.78
N GLU A 295 13.09 -62.44 6.50
CA GLU A 295 12.36 -63.20 7.48
C GLU A 295 13.30 -63.99 8.42
N ASP A 296 14.42 -64.49 7.90
CA ASP A 296 15.39 -65.23 8.74
C ASP A 296 16.09 -64.32 9.73
N LEU A 297 16.40 -63.06 9.34
CA LEU A 297 17.00 -62.07 10.22
C LEU A 297 16.00 -61.58 11.27
N LEU A 298 14.73 -61.41 10.92
CA LEU A 298 13.68 -60.99 11.81
C LEU A 298 13.38 -62.07 12.87
N GLN A 299 13.31 -63.39 12.45
CA GLN A 299 13.16 -64.52 13.38
C GLN A 299 14.35 -64.64 14.33
N TRP A 300 15.57 -64.43 13.83
CA TRP A 300 16.77 -64.44 14.68
C TRP A 300 16.71 -63.29 15.72
N LEU A 301 16.28 -62.11 15.34
CA LEU A 301 16.13 -60.98 16.26
C LEU A 301 15.03 -61.19 17.32
N GLU A 302 13.96 -61.89 16.97
CA GLU A 302 12.88 -62.24 17.91
C GLU A 302 13.29 -63.40 18.85
N SER A 303 14.36 -64.13 18.54
CA SER A 303 14.90 -65.19 19.37
C SER A 303 15.97 -64.75 20.38
N LEU A 304 16.37 -63.48 20.36
CA LEU A 304 17.28 -62.87 21.32
C LEU A 304 16.53 -62.32 22.55
#